data_e553cefa8653cedd8bf7dcb676cd3e81
#
_entry.id   e553cefa8653cedd8bf7dcb676cd3e81
#
_cell.length_a   1.000
_cell.length_b   1.000
_cell.length_c   1.000
_cell.angle_alpha   90.00
_cell.angle_beta   90.00
_cell.angle_gamma   90.00
#
_symmetry.space_group_name_H-M   'P 1'
#
loop_
_entity.id
_entity.type
_entity.pdbx_description
1 polymer ?
#
loop_
_entity_poly.entity_id
_entity_poly.type
_entity_poly.pdbx_seq_one_letter_code
_entity_poly.pdbx_strand_id
1 'polypeptide(L)'
;MEQVFSYIISLGASVMMPILFTIIGLCIGLKFGRSLKSGLYVGVGFVGLGIVTALLTTNFGGPLSEISKLYDLQLKVFDMGWPAAAAVAYNTAVGALIIPICLGVNFLLLITGCTRTVNIDLWNYWHFAFIGAVAYFVMGESLAWGYFAAIVCYIVTLVMADLTADKFQEYYPEWQGISIPQPFCQSFVPFALLIGKALDMIPGFEKLNIDAEGMKKKFGVMGEPLILGVIVGCLIGALAQLDIKKVLFLGVTMGAVMELIPRITSLFIEGLKPIAEKTQEVVKQKFNGKKVYIGMSPAVVIGHPTTLVVSLLLIPVALGLAVVLPGNQFLPLASLAGMFYLFPMVLPFTKGNVVKTFIIGLVALAIGLYFVTDMAPAFTQAAQTVFEQTGDKAADIPQGFEGGALDFASSLFGWVIYKCVAYLEWIGAGVLTVITLGMVVWNRMRIAKDK
;
A
#
# COMPACT_ATOMS: atom_id res chain seq x y z
N MET A 1 28.81 -14.43 -8.90
CA MET A 1 27.55 -14.26 -8.18
C MET A 1 26.83 -12.99 -8.60
N GLU A 2 27.51 -11.88 -8.67
CA GLU A 2 26.97 -10.57 -9.08
C GLU A 2 26.26 -10.59 -10.46
N GLN A 3 26.90 -11.19 -11.47
CA GLN A 3 26.32 -11.35 -12.81
C GLN A 3 25.03 -12.18 -12.84
N VAL A 4 24.96 -13.25 -12.02
CA VAL A 4 23.75 -14.09 -11.92
C VAL A 4 22.64 -13.30 -11.23
N PHE A 5 22.97 -12.54 -10.19
CA PHE A 5 22.01 -11.71 -9.46
C PHE A 5 21.45 -10.58 -10.34
N SER A 6 22.33 -9.86 -11.06
CA SER A 6 21.93 -8.84 -12.04
C SER A 6 21.05 -9.42 -13.15
N TYR A 7 21.37 -10.62 -13.63
CA TYR A 7 20.54 -11.29 -14.64
C TYR A 7 19.15 -11.62 -14.11
N ILE A 8 19.04 -12.12 -12.86
CA ILE A 8 17.74 -12.41 -12.24
C ILE A 8 16.90 -11.14 -12.12
N ILE A 9 17.50 -10.02 -11.68
CA ILE A 9 16.80 -8.73 -11.59
C ILE A 9 16.35 -8.26 -12.98
N SER A 10 17.20 -8.39 -14.00
CA SER A 10 16.87 -7.98 -15.37
C SER A 10 15.71 -8.74 -16.00
N LEU A 11 15.32 -9.91 -15.44
CA LEU A 11 14.11 -10.64 -15.87
C LEU A 11 12.81 -9.89 -15.53
N GLY A 12 12.87 -8.93 -14.61
CA GLY A 12 11.71 -8.16 -14.13
C GLY A 12 10.77 -8.96 -13.23
N ALA A 13 9.93 -8.25 -12.48
CA ALA A 13 9.02 -8.85 -11.50
C ALA A 13 8.05 -9.85 -12.14
N SER A 14 7.61 -9.63 -13.37
CA SER A 14 6.68 -10.49 -14.11
C SER A 14 7.23 -11.90 -14.36
N VAL A 15 8.55 -12.08 -14.37
CA VAL A 15 9.23 -13.38 -14.56
C VAL A 15 9.85 -13.88 -13.25
N MET A 16 10.52 -13.00 -12.51
CA MET A 16 11.21 -13.34 -11.27
C MET A 16 10.23 -13.83 -10.19
N MET A 17 9.11 -13.12 -10.00
CA MET A 17 8.14 -13.45 -8.96
C MET A 17 7.44 -14.80 -9.17
N PRO A 18 7.01 -15.20 -10.36
CA PRO A 18 6.54 -16.56 -10.64
C PRO A 18 7.50 -17.65 -10.18
N ILE A 19 8.79 -17.49 -10.45
CA ILE A 19 9.82 -18.44 -10.06
C ILE A 19 9.93 -18.50 -8.53
N LEU A 20 10.02 -17.33 -7.89
CA LEU A 20 10.13 -17.20 -6.43
C LEU A 20 8.93 -17.85 -5.73
N PHE A 21 7.69 -17.53 -6.14
CA PHE A 21 6.49 -18.09 -5.53
C PHE A 21 6.33 -19.58 -5.79
N THR A 22 6.79 -20.07 -6.95
CA THR A 22 6.84 -21.51 -7.21
C THR A 22 7.77 -22.22 -6.22
N ILE A 23 8.97 -21.67 -6.00
CA ILE A 23 9.95 -22.21 -5.05
C ILE A 23 9.38 -22.17 -3.62
N ILE A 24 8.83 -21.03 -3.18
CA ILE A 24 8.21 -20.90 -1.85
C ILE A 24 7.11 -21.96 -1.66
N GLY A 25 6.23 -22.12 -2.65
CA GLY A 25 5.17 -23.11 -2.61
C GLY A 25 5.70 -24.53 -2.41
N LEU A 26 6.77 -24.90 -3.12
CA LEU A 26 7.44 -26.20 -2.97
C LEU A 26 8.06 -26.37 -1.57
N CYS A 27 8.75 -25.33 -1.07
CA CYS A 27 9.38 -25.35 0.25
C CYS A 27 8.39 -25.57 1.40
N ILE A 28 7.15 -25.08 1.27
CA ILE A 28 6.10 -25.29 2.29
C ILE A 28 5.30 -26.58 2.07
N GLY A 29 5.65 -27.37 1.04
CA GLY A 29 5.04 -28.67 0.78
C GLY A 29 3.82 -28.66 -0.15
N LEU A 30 3.62 -27.63 -0.98
CA LEU A 30 2.67 -27.68 -2.07
C LEU A 30 3.17 -28.56 -3.21
N LYS A 31 2.25 -29.21 -3.93
CA LYS A 31 2.58 -29.95 -5.16
C LYS A 31 3.05 -29.00 -6.25
N PHE A 32 4.01 -29.45 -7.09
CA PHE A 32 4.61 -28.64 -8.17
C PHE A 32 3.59 -27.90 -9.03
N GLY A 33 2.57 -28.58 -9.54
CA GLY A 33 1.57 -27.96 -10.40
C GLY A 33 0.77 -26.84 -9.72
N ARG A 34 0.47 -26.96 -8.41
CA ARG A 34 -0.17 -25.89 -7.62
C ARG A 34 0.78 -24.73 -7.39
N SER A 35 2.03 -25.00 -7.03
CA SER A 35 3.07 -23.98 -6.82
C SER A 35 3.32 -23.19 -8.10
N LEU A 36 3.48 -23.89 -9.24
CA LEU A 36 3.67 -23.26 -10.54
C LEU A 36 2.47 -22.40 -10.94
N LYS A 37 1.24 -22.91 -10.78
CA LYS A 37 0.01 -22.14 -11.07
C LYS A 37 -0.06 -20.87 -10.19
N SER A 38 0.25 -20.97 -8.90
CA SER A 38 0.32 -19.81 -7.99
C SER A 38 1.32 -18.77 -8.49
N GLY A 39 2.53 -19.18 -8.84
CA GLY A 39 3.55 -18.29 -9.39
C GLY A 39 3.11 -17.62 -10.68
N LEU A 40 2.55 -18.37 -11.62
CA LEU A 40 2.09 -17.83 -12.91
C LEU A 40 0.97 -16.79 -12.76
N TYR A 41 0.02 -16.98 -11.84
CA TYR A 41 -1.00 -15.97 -11.56
C TYR A 41 -0.38 -14.64 -11.09
N VAL A 42 0.65 -14.71 -10.25
CA VAL A 42 1.39 -13.52 -9.80
C VAL A 42 2.06 -12.83 -10.99
N GLY A 43 2.73 -13.57 -11.88
CA GLY A 43 3.35 -13.01 -13.09
C GLY A 43 2.35 -12.35 -14.03
N VAL A 44 1.22 -13.02 -14.29
CA VAL A 44 0.12 -12.44 -15.10
C VAL A 44 -0.41 -11.16 -14.47
N GLY A 45 -0.52 -11.12 -13.13
CA GLY A 45 -0.87 -9.92 -12.39
C GLY A 45 0.09 -8.77 -12.66
N PHE A 46 1.42 -9.00 -12.59
CA PHE A 46 2.42 -7.96 -12.88
C PHE A 46 2.33 -7.44 -14.32
N VAL A 47 2.17 -8.33 -15.31
CA VAL A 47 1.94 -7.91 -16.71
C VAL A 47 0.68 -7.04 -16.81
N GLY A 48 -0.42 -7.47 -16.17
CA GLY A 48 -1.67 -6.71 -16.14
C GLY A 48 -1.52 -5.32 -15.53
N LEU A 49 -0.77 -5.19 -14.41
CA LEU A 49 -0.47 -3.90 -13.80
C LEU A 49 0.28 -2.98 -14.76
N GLY A 50 1.30 -3.49 -15.45
CA GLY A 50 2.05 -2.72 -16.45
C GLY A 50 1.15 -2.17 -17.56
N ILE A 51 0.19 -2.98 -18.05
CA ILE A 51 -0.77 -2.55 -19.08
C ILE A 51 -1.65 -1.40 -18.57
N VAL A 52 -2.18 -1.51 -17.34
CA VAL A 52 -3.07 -0.48 -16.78
C VAL A 52 -2.30 0.80 -16.46
N THR A 53 -1.08 0.69 -15.93
CA THR A 53 -0.22 1.86 -15.69
C THR A 53 0.11 2.56 -17.00
N ALA A 54 0.49 1.82 -18.06
CA ALA A 54 0.74 2.40 -19.38
C ALA A 54 -0.50 3.10 -19.97
N LEU A 55 -1.70 2.54 -19.76
CA LEU A 55 -2.96 3.17 -20.18
C LEU A 55 -3.15 4.53 -19.48
N LEU A 56 -2.83 4.61 -18.18
CA LEU A 56 -2.92 5.84 -17.41
C LEU A 56 -1.86 6.86 -17.87
N THR A 57 -0.59 6.50 -17.86
CA THR A 57 0.52 7.41 -18.15
C THR A 57 0.43 8.00 -19.56
N THR A 58 0.09 7.16 -20.54
CA THR A 58 -0.03 7.59 -21.95
C THR A 58 -1.16 8.60 -22.17
N ASN A 59 -2.29 8.45 -21.46
CA ASN A 59 -3.48 9.24 -21.75
C ASN A 59 -3.62 10.47 -20.86
N PHE A 60 -3.08 10.47 -19.64
CA PHE A 60 -3.32 11.54 -18.66
C PHE A 60 -2.14 12.49 -18.45
N GLY A 61 -0.91 12.13 -18.85
CA GLY A 61 0.25 13.00 -18.70
C GLY A 61 0.08 14.35 -19.42
N GLY A 62 -0.33 14.31 -20.68
CA GLY A 62 -0.60 15.54 -21.47
C GLY A 62 -1.71 16.42 -20.87
N PRO A 63 -2.92 15.88 -20.65
CA PRO A 63 -4.02 16.63 -20.01
C PRO A 63 -3.64 17.26 -18.67
N LEU A 64 -2.91 16.55 -17.79
CA LEU A 64 -2.46 17.11 -16.51
C LEU A 64 -1.46 18.24 -16.68
N SER A 65 -0.54 18.13 -17.63
CA SER A 65 0.39 19.21 -17.96
C SER A 65 -0.36 20.47 -18.45
N GLU A 66 -1.42 20.27 -19.25
CA GLU A 66 -2.25 21.38 -19.74
C GLU A 66 -3.03 22.06 -18.61
N ILE A 67 -3.65 21.28 -17.71
CA ILE A 67 -4.32 21.79 -16.50
C ILE A 67 -3.35 22.61 -15.65
N SER A 68 -2.13 22.10 -15.41
CA SER A 68 -1.11 22.84 -14.65
C SER A 68 -0.82 24.20 -15.25
N LYS A 69 -0.72 24.30 -16.58
CA LYS A 69 -0.48 25.57 -17.29
C LYS A 69 -1.69 26.50 -17.26
N LEU A 70 -2.89 25.97 -17.56
CA LEU A 70 -4.12 26.77 -17.65
C LEU A 70 -4.52 27.41 -16.33
N TYR A 71 -4.29 26.71 -15.23
CA TYR A 71 -4.73 27.13 -13.89
C TYR A 71 -3.59 27.53 -12.96
N ASP A 72 -2.36 27.66 -13.50
CA ASP A 72 -1.14 27.97 -12.73
C ASP A 72 -0.93 27.05 -11.50
N LEU A 73 -1.24 25.77 -11.67
CA LEU A 73 -1.07 24.77 -10.64
C LEU A 73 0.33 24.16 -10.69
N GLN A 74 0.92 23.93 -9.51
CA GLN A 74 2.25 23.35 -9.41
C GLN A 74 2.20 21.81 -9.38
N LEU A 75 1.39 21.18 -10.24
CA LEU A 75 1.22 19.73 -10.32
C LEU A 75 2.39 19.10 -11.11
N LYS A 76 3.47 18.77 -10.41
CA LYS A 76 4.69 18.19 -10.98
C LYS A 76 4.82 16.68 -10.73
N VAL A 77 4.01 16.13 -9.83
CA VAL A 77 4.06 14.72 -9.47
C VAL A 77 2.88 13.98 -10.09
N PHE A 78 3.18 13.05 -10.98
CA PHE A 78 2.20 12.20 -11.65
C PHE A 78 1.85 11.00 -10.77
N ASP A 79 0.56 10.72 -10.63
CA ASP A 79 0.09 9.55 -9.89
C ASP A 79 0.27 8.27 -10.69
N MET A 80 1.31 7.53 -10.37
CA MET A 80 1.62 6.22 -10.95
C MET A 80 0.74 5.11 -10.34
N GLY A 81 0.14 5.37 -9.17
CA GLY A 81 -0.62 4.42 -8.37
C GLY A 81 0.21 3.32 -7.71
N TRP A 82 -0.40 2.61 -6.77
CA TRP A 82 0.23 1.48 -6.08
C TRP A 82 0.71 0.35 -7.03
N PRO A 83 0.08 0.10 -8.20
CA PRO A 83 0.59 -0.90 -9.12
C PRO A 83 2.01 -0.63 -9.59
N ALA A 84 2.28 0.62 -9.95
CA ALA A 84 3.62 1.06 -10.34
C ALA A 84 4.59 0.99 -9.16
N ALA A 85 4.17 1.46 -7.98
CA ALA A 85 5.00 1.39 -6.77
C ALA A 85 5.41 -0.06 -6.43
N ALA A 86 4.48 -1.02 -6.54
CA ALA A 86 4.76 -2.43 -6.33
C ALA A 86 5.71 -3.01 -7.40
N ALA A 87 5.48 -2.66 -8.68
CA ALA A 87 6.34 -3.09 -9.78
C ALA A 87 7.77 -2.54 -9.61
N VAL A 88 7.92 -1.24 -9.34
CA VAL A 88 9.21 -0.62 -9.05
C VAL A 88 9.89 -1.30 -7.87
N ALA A 89 9.19 -1.50 -6.75
CA ALA A 89 9.75 -2.11 -5.56
C ALA A 89 10.33 -3.51 -5.82
N TYR A 90 9.57 -4.37 -6.48
CA TYR A 90 9.99 -5.75 -6.74
C TYR A 90 11.05 -5.88 -7.85
N ASN A 91 11.17 -4.91 -8.74
CA ASN A 91 12.20 -4.89 -9.79
C ASN A 91 13.56 -4.35 -9.30
N THR A 92 13.71 -4.08 -8.01
CA THR A 92 14.99 -3.62 -7.43
C THR A 92 15.79 -4.76 -6.81
N ALA A 93 17.08 -4.52 -6.58
CA ALA A 93 17.95 -5.44 -5.87
C ALA A 93 17.44 -5.76 -4.44
N VAL A 94 16.81 -4.80 -3.78
CA VAL A 94 16.15 -5.00 -2.47
C VAL A 94 14.91 -5.88 -2.62
N GLY A 95 14.07 -5.58 -3.60
CA GLY A 95 12.83 -6.31 -3.85
C GLY A 95 13.02 -7.78 -4.17
N ALA A 96 14.13 -8.12 -4.86
CA ALA A 96 14.45 -9.49 -5.25
C ALA A 96 14.55 -10.47 -4.07
N LEU A 97 15.03 -10.01 -2.89
CA LEU A 97 15.21 -10.86 -1.71
C LEU A 97 14.34 -10.45 -0.51
N ILE A 98 13.46 -9.46 -0.67
CA ILE A 98 12.67 -8.95 0.45
C ILE A 98 11.82 -10.03 1.14
N ILE A 99 11.22 -10.92 0.35
CA ILE A 99 10.36 -11.97 0.88
C ILE A 99 11.13 -12.94 1.77
N PRO A 100 12.20 -13.63 1.31
CA PRO A 100 12.95 -14.53 2.17
C PRO A 100 13.59 -13.85 3.38
N ILE A 101 14.07 -12.61 3.24
CA ILE A 101 14.65 -11.84 4.36
C ILE A 101 13.59 -11.54 5.42
N CYS A 102 12.46 -10.96 5.04
CA CYS A 102 11.40 -10.64 5.99
C CYS A 102 10.74 -11.88 6.60
N LEU A 103 10.59 -12.97 5.85
CA LEU A 103 10.15 -14.26 6.41
C LEU A 103 11.13 -14.79 7.46
N GLY A 104 12.43 -14.67 7.21
CA GLY A 104 13.47 -15.03 8.18
C GLY A 104 13.39 -14.19 9.46
N VAL A 105 13.24 -12.87 9.32
CA VAL A 105 13.03 -11.94 10.45
C VAL A 105 11.75 -12.31 11.22
N ASN A 106 10.65 -12.57 10.54
CA ASN A 106 9.40 -12.97 11.19
C ASN A 106 9.56 -14.28 11.98
N PHE A 107 10.21 -15.27 11.38
CA PHE A 107 10.50 -16.53 12.06
C PHE A 107 11.33 -16.33 13.33
N LEU A 108 12.39 -15.52 13.28
CA LEU A 108 13.21 -15.18 14.45
C LEU A 108 12.40 -14.49 15.55
N LEU A 109 11.55 -13.54 15.19
CA LEU A 109 10.68 -12.84 16.15
C LEU A 109 9.63 -13.76 16.77
N LEU A 110 9.10 -14.74 16.01
CA LEU A 110 8.15 -15.73 16.52
C LEU A 110 8.79 -16.68 17.52
N ILE A 111 9.95 -17.27 17.20
CA ILE A 111 10.61 -18.23 18.10
C ILE A 111 11.11 -17.56 19.38
N THR A 112 11.51 -16.28 19.32
CA THR A 112 11.93 -15.49 20.48
C THR A 112 10.75 -14.92 21.28
N GLY A 113 9.51 -15.12 20.80
CA GLY A 113 8.29 -14.60 21.43
C GLY A 113 8.16 -13.07 21.38
N CYS A 114 8.81 -12.45 20.41
CA CYS A 114 8.76 -11.01 20.19
C CYS A 114 7.57 -10.54 19.34
N THR A 115 6.90 -11.48 18.65
CA THR A 115 5.64 -11.26 17.93
C THR A 115 4.75 -12.50 18.05
N ARG A 116 3.44 -12.30 17.87
CA ARG A 116 2.44 -13.36 17.67
C ARG A 116 1.98 -13.45 16.23
N THR A 117 2.32 -12.46 15.39
CA THR A 117 1.88 -12.39 13.99
C THR A 117 2.82 -13.17 13.09
N VAL A 118 2.25 -14.09 12.31
CA VAL A 118 2.89 -14.74 11.16
C VAL A 118 2.38 -14.06 9.90
N ASN A 119 3.20 -13.24 9.27
CA ASN A 119 2.82 -12.53 8.03
C ASN A 119 2.94 -13.48 6.83
N ILE A 120 1.81 -14.09 6.46
CA ILE A 120 1.72 -15.05 5.36
C ILE A 120 1.18 -14.44 4.07
N ASP A 121 0.64 -13.24 4.13
CA ASP A 121 0.18 -12.53 2.95
C ASP A 121 1.37 -11.86 2.27
N LEU A 122 1.96 -12.60 1.33
CA LEU A 122 3.16 -12.17 0.62
C LEU A 122 2.92 -10.93 -0.26
N TRP A 123 1.65 -10.58 -0.50
CA TRP A 123 1.30 -9.32 -1.15
C TRP A 123 1.71 -8.10 -0.32
N ASN A 124 1.65 -8.17 1.00
CA ASN A 124 2.08 -7.08 1.87
C ASN A 124 3.56 -6.70 1.72
N TYR A 125 4.39 -7.61 1.19
CA TYR A 125 5.84 -7.44 1.16
C TYR A 125 6.34 -6.37 0.20
N TRP A 126 5.55 -5.99 -0.82
CA TRP A 126 5.93 -4.90 -1.71
C TRP A 126 6.07 -3.56 -0.98
N HIS A 127 5.32 -3.33 0.09
CA HIS A 127 5.44 -2.11 0.89
C HIS A 127 6.83 -2.00 1.55
N PHE A 128 7.33 -3.12 2.08
CA PHE A 128 8.66 -3.16 2.70
C PHE A 128 9.75 -3.06 1.63
N ALA A 129 9.54 -3.72 0.49
CA ALA A 129 10.41 -3.58 -0.68
C ALA A 129 10.47 -2.15 -1.18
N PHE A 130 9.35 -1.42 -1.19
CA PHE A 130 9.26 -0.05 -1.65
C PHE A 130 10.11 0.90 -0.80
N ILE A 131 9.92 0.88 0.54
CA ILE A 131 10.74 1.75 1.40
C ILE A 131 12.23 1.37 1.36
N GLY A 132 12.51 0.07 1.25
CA GLY A 132 13.87 -0.40 1.06
C GLY A 132 14.48 0.05 -0.26
N ALA A 133 13.71 0.04 -1.36
CA ALA A 133 14.15 0.51 -2.67
C ALA A 133 14.45 2.02 -2.65
N VAL A 134 13.55 2.81 -2.06
CA VAL A 134 13.77 4.27 -1.89
C VAL A 134 15.04 4.54 -1.09
N ALA A 135 15.22 3.86 0.06
CA ALA A 135 16.43 4.01 0.87
C ALA A 135 17.69 3.54 0.12
N TYR A 136 17.62 2.44 -0.64
CA TYR A 136 18.71 1.94 -1.46
C TYR A 136 19.23 3.01 -2.44
N PHE A 137 18.32 3.61 -3.22
CA PHE A 137 18.72 4.60 -4.24
C PHE A 137 19.20 5.90 -3.60
N VAL A 138 18.47 6.45 -2.62
CA VAL A 138 18.87 7.71 -1.95
C VAL A 138 20.22 7.60 -1.25
N MET A 139 20.58 6.39 -0.77
CA MET A 139 21.87 6.12 -0.10
C MET A 139 22.94 5.56 -1.06
N GLY A 140 22.90 5.94 -2.33
CA GLY A 140 23.93 5.59 -3.31
C GLY A 140 23.97 4.11 -3.66
N GLU A 141 22.81 3.50 -3.86
CA GLU A 141 22.63 2.08 -4.22
C GLU A 141 23.17 1.10 -3.14
N SER A 142 23.03 1.49 -1.89
CA SER A 142 23.49 0.68 -0.77
C SER A 142 22.45 -0.34 -0.33
N LEU A 143 22.71 -1.63 -0.58
CA LEU A 143 21.87 -2.75 -0.11
C LEU A 143 21.72 -2.77 1.41
N ALA A 144 22.76 -2.35 2.15
CA ALA A 144 22.71 -2.30 3.61
C ALA A 144 21.64 -1.32 4.08
N TRP A 145 21.58 -0.11 3.52
CA TRP A 145 20.57 0.87 3.82
C TRP A 145 19.17 0.45 3.35
N GLY A 146 19.08 -0.15 2.16
CA GLY A 146 17.83 -0.67 1.65
C GLY A 146 17.21 -1.73 2.55
N TYR A 147 17.96 -2.77 2.91
CA TYR A 147 17.45 -3.81 3.81
C TYR A 147 17.25 -3.32 5.24
N PHE A 148 18.09 -2.39 5.74
CA PHE A 148 17.86 -1.77 7.03
C PHE A 148 16.49 -1.08 7.10
N ALA A 149 16.17 -0.21 6.14
CA ALA A 149 14.89 0.49 6.08
C ALA A 149 13.70 -0.48 5.96
N ALA A 150 13.82 -1.48 5.10
CA ALA A 150 12.80 -2.51 4.91
C ALA A 150 12.54 -3.33 6.18
N ILE A 151 13.59 -3.78 6.86
CA ILE A 151 13.50 -4.59 8.09
C ILE A 151 12.92 -3.76 9.24
N VAL A 152 13.33 -2.51 9.39
CA VAL A 152 12.75 -1.60 10.39
C VAL A 152 11.25 -1.44 10.16
N CYS A 153 10.84 -1.12 8.93
CA CYS A 153 9.44 -0.98 8.56
C CYS A 153 8.66 -2.27 8.85
N TYR A 154 9.24 -3.43 8.51
CA TYR A 154 8.65 -4.73 8.73
C TYR A 154 8.42 -5.03 10.21
N ILE A 155 9.43 -4.83 11.04
CA ILE A 155 9.35 -5.09 12.50
C ILE A 155 8.34 -4.16 13.16
N VAL A 156 8.38 -2.86 12.87
CA VAL A 156 7.40 -1.89 13.39
C VAL A 156 5.99 -2.32 13.02
N THR A 157 5.78 -2.72 11.78
CA THR A 157 4.47 -3.16 11.28
C THR A 157 3.98 -4.45 11.97
N LEU A 158 4.88 -5.43 12.22
CA LEU A 158 4.52 -6.65 12.96
C LEU A 158 4.11 -6.34 14.39
N VAL A 159 4.85 -5.47 15.07
CA VAL A 159 4.50 -5.04 16.44
C VAL A 159 3.15 -4.32 16.44
N MET A 160 2.92 -3.41 15.50
CA MET A 160 1.63 -2.72 15.36
C MET A 160 0.49 -3.71 15.07
N ALA A 161 0.72 -4.73 14.24
CA ALA A 161 -0.27 -5.78 13.99
C ALA A 161 -0.64 -6.56 15.25
N ASP A 162 0.35 -6.91 16.09
CA ASP A 162 0.09 -7.56 17.38
C ASP A 162 -0.70 -6.66 18.35
N LEU A 163 -0.41 -5.35 18.36
CA LEU A 163 -1.08 -4.39 19.24
C LEU A 163 -2.52 -4.12 18.87
N THR A 164 -2.81 -4.20 17.59
CA THR A 164 -4.14 -3.88 17.04
C THR A 164 -5.01 -5.11 16.79
N ALA A 165 -4.44 -6.33 16.89
CA ALA A 165 -5.14 -7.58 16.55
C ALA A 165 -6.43 -7.78 17.35
N ASP A 166 -6.39 -7.58 18.66
CA ASP A 166 -7.57 -7.80 19.52
C ASP A 166 -8.70 -6.80 19.17
N LYS A 167 -8.35 -5.52 18.89
CA LYS A 167 -9.33 -4.51 18.44
C LYS A 167 -9.89 -4.80 17.06
N PHE A 168 -9.05 -5.30 16.14
CA PHE A 168 -9.48 -5.73 14.82
C PHE A 168 -10.49 -6.87 14.93
N GLN A 169 -10.21 -7.91 15.73
CA GLN A 169 -11.07 -9.08 15.90
C GLN A 169 -12.35 -8.77 16.69
N GLU A 170 -12.31 -7.79 17.61
CA GLU A 170 -13.49 -7.28 18.30
C GLU A 170 -14.48 -6.62 17.33
N TYR A 171 -13.95 -5.85 16.38
CA TYR A 171 -14.75 -5.11 15.39
C TYR A 171 -15.20 -5.98 14.20
N TYR A 172 -14.36 -6.93 13.79
CA TYR A 172 -14.61 -7.88 12.69
C TYR A 172 -14.64 -9.31 13.25
N PRO A 173 -15.73 -9.72 13.89
CA PRO A 173 -15.80 -11.00 14.63
C PRO A 173 -15.67 -12.23 13.73
N GLU A 174 -15.91 -12.11 12.42
CA GLU A 174 -15.70 -13.16 11.43
C GLU A 174 -14.21 -13.46 11.15
N TRP A 175 -13.31 -12.57 11.58
CA TRP A 175 -11.85 -12.66 11.33
C TRP A 175 -11.06 -12.98 12.60
N GLN A 176 -11.55 -13.93 13.41
CA GLN A 176 -10.84 -14.38 14.63
C GLN A 176 -9.50 -15.01 14.31
N GLY A 177 -8.46 -14.69 15.10
CA GLY A 177 -7.11 -15.17 14.89
C GLY A 177 -6.33 -14.46 13.78
N ILE A 178 -6.91 -13.42 13.18
CA ILE A 178 -6.26 -12.61 12.13
C ILE A 178 -5.67 -11.34 12.72
N SER A 179 -4.54 -10.91 12.16
CA SER A 179 -3.93 -9.59 12.34
C SER A 179 -3.61 -8.97 10.99
N ILE A 180 -3.38 -7.65 10.93
CA ILE A 180 -3.14 -6.93 9.67
C ILE A 180 -1.76 -6.30 9.68
N PRO A 181 -0.68 -7.03 9.31
CA PRO A 181 0.68 -6.51 9.23
C PRO A 181 0.94 -5.78 7.90
N GLN A 182 0.16 -4.73 7.62
CA GLN A 182 0.30 -3.93 6.41
C GLN A 182 0.59 -2.47 6.79
N PRO A 183 1.74 -1.90 6.39
CA PRO A 183 2.24 -0.62 6.91
C PRO A 183 1.38 0.57 6.49
N PHE A 184 0.72 0.54 5.33
CA PHE A 184 -0.14 1.63 4.89
C PHE A 184 -1.31 1.83 5.86
N CYS A 185 -2.17 0.83 6.06
CA CYS A 185 -3.32 0.97 6.95
C CYS A 185 -2.94 1.09 8.44
N GLN A 186 -1.84 0.45 8.89
CA GLN A 186 -1.35 0.58 10.26
C GLN A 186 -0.84 2.00 10.57
N SER A 187 -0.34 2.72 9.57
CA SER A 187 0.11 4.11 9.73
C SER A 187 -1.00 5.07 10.16
N PHE A 188 -2.26 4.73 9.88
CA PHE A 188 -3.41 5.56 10.23
C PHE A 188 -3.98 5.27 11.63
N VAL A 189 -3.53 4.22 12.29
CA VAL A 189 -3.95 3.90 13.68
C VAL A 189 -3.57 5.02 14.66
N PRO A 190 -2.37 5.64 14.64
CA PRO A 190 -2.07 6.79 15.49
C PRO A 190 -3.04 7.96 15.26
N PHE A 191 -3.40 8.26 14.01
CA PHE A 191 -4.39 9.29 13.67
C PHE A 191 -5.77 8.93 14.23
N ALA A 192 -6.20 7.67 14.09
CA ALA A 192 -7.47 7.19 14.64
C ALA A 192 -7.53 7.35 16.16
N LEU A 193 -6.43 7.06 16.86
CA LEU A 193 -6.35 7.20 18.31
C LEU A 193 -6.34 8.68 18.77
N LEU A 194 -5.53 9.52 18.14
CA LEU A 194 -5.35 10.93 18.57
C LEU A 194 -6.57 11.76 18.21
N ILE A 195 -6.98 11.74 16.94
CA ILE A 195 -8.12 12.51 16.44
C ILE A 195 -9.42 11.95 17.02
N GLY A 196 -9.56 10.62 17.08
CA GLY A 196 -10.73 9.97 17.65
C GLY A 196 -10.97 10.40 19.11
N LYS A 197 -9.93 10.43 19.95
CA LYS A 197 -10.01 10.95 21.33
C LYS A 197 -10.34 12.44 21.38
N ALA A 198 -9.76 13.26 20.51
CA ALA A 198 -10.05 14.70 20.44
C ALA A 198 -11.53 14.94 20.07
N LEU A 199 -12.07 14.19 19.12
CA LEU A 199 -13.48 14.29 18.72
C LEU A 199 -14.42 13.80 19.83
N ASP A 200 -14.02 12.78 20.62
CA ASP A 200 -14.81 12.27 21.74
C ASP A 200 -14.92 13.26 22.92
N MET A 201 -14.00 14.27 22.99
CA MET A 201 -14.09 15.35 23.97
C MET A 201 -15.16 16.42 23.59
N ILE A 202 -15.66 16.42 22.37
CA ILE A 202 -16.70 17.35 21.91
C ILE A 202 -18.07 16.82 22.35
N PRO A 203 -18.82 17.53 23.23
CA PRO A 203 -20.11 17.07 23.71
C PRO A 203 -21.10 16.81 22.56
N GLY A 204 -21.70 15.62 22.53
CA GLY A 204 -22.68 15.24 21.52
C GLY A 204 -22.10 14.77 20.19
N PHE A 205 -20.78 14.78 20.01
CA PHE A 205 -20.15 14.32 18.77
C PHE A 205 -20.43 12.84 18.48
N GLU A 206 -20.54 12.00 19.51
CA GLU A 206 -20.89 10.58 19.36
C GLU A 206 -22.27 10.34 18.72
N LYS A 207 -23.16 11.33 18.78
CA LYS A 207 -24.49 11.28 18.14
C LYS A 207 -24.44 11.62 16.66
N LEU A 208 -23.33 12.23 16.19
CA LEU A 208 -23.10 12.52 14.79
C LEU A 208 -22.62 11.26 14.09
N ASN A 209 -23.56 10.46 13.61
CA ASN A 209 -23.26 9.28 12.81
C ASN A 209 -24.20 9.22 11.60
N ILE A 210 -23.71 8.60 10.52
CA ILE A 210 -24.45 8.42 9.27
C ILE A 210 -24.67 6.92 9.10
N ASP A 211 -25.86 6.52 8.71
CA ASP A 211 -26.16 5.15 8.34
C ASP A 211 -25.39 4.77 7.07
N ALA A 212 -24.31 4.00 7.25
CA ALA A 212 -23.44 3.58 6.17
C ALA A 212 -24.15 2.66 5.16
N GLU A 213 -25.01 1.75 5.63
CA GLU A 213 -25.75 0.85 4.75
C GLU A 213 -26.79 1.58 3.91
N GLY A 214 -27.55 2.48 4.54
CA GLY A 214 -28.51 3.33 3.85
C GLY A 214 -27.83 4.26 2.84
N MET A 215 -26.67 4.81 3.20
CA MET A 215 -25.86 5.65 2.32
C MET A 215 -25.30 4.88 1.13
N LYS A 216 -24.73 3.69 1.35
CA LYS A 216 -24.28 2.77 0.29
C LYS A 216 -25.41 2.48 -0.71
N LYS A 217 -26.62 2.21 -0.21
CA LYS A 217 -27.79 1.99 -1.08
C LYS A 217 -28.18 3.24 -1.88
N LYS A 218 -28.04 4.44 -1.30
CA LYS A 218 -28.33 5.73 -1.98
C LYS A 218 -27.32 6.06 -3.08
N PHE A 219 -26.04 5.75 -2.88
CA PHE A 219 -25.03 5.91 -3.94
C PHE A 219 -25.32 5.04 -5.15
N GLY A 220 -25.83 3.81 -4.93
CA GLY A 220 -26.14 2.88 -6.01
C GLY A 220 -25.00 2.79 -7.03
N VAL A 221 -25.35 2.84 -8.31
CA VAL A 221 -24.40 2.78 -9.44
C VAL A 221 -23.37 3.92 -9.42
N MET A 222 -23.74 5.11 -8.91
CA MET A 222 -22.82 6.25 -8.82
C MET A 222 -21.64 6.03 -7.87
N GLY A 223 -21.74 5.06 -6.96
CA GLY A 223 -20.65 4.66 -6.06
C GLY A 223 -19.73 3.58 -6.61
N GLU A 224 -19.95 3.10 -7.82
CA GLU A 224 -19.09 2.10 -8.44
C GLU A 224 -17.77 2.72 -8.94
N PRO A 225 -16.61 2.06 -8.72
CA PRO A 225 -15.31 2.55 -9.18
C PRO A 225 -15.28 2.93 -10.65
N LEU A 226 -15.94 2.12 -11.50
CA LEU A 226 -16.09 2.38 -12.93
C LEU A 226 -16.71 3.77 -13.20
N ILE A 227 -17.85 4.06 -12.58
CA ILE A 227 -18.58 5.32 -12.80
C ILE A 227 -17.83 6.52 -12.25
N LEU A 228 -17.25 6.37 -11.05
CA LEU A 228 -16.38 7.40 -10.46
C LEU A 228 -15.18 7.69 -11.36
N GLY A 229 -14.54 6.65 -11.90
CA GLY A 229 -13.46 6.80 -12.87
C GLY A 229 -13.89 7.57 -14.10
N VAL A 230 -15.05 7.24 -14.69
CA VAL A 230 -15.60 7.97 -15.84
C VAL A 230 -15.80 9.44 -15.51
N ILE A 231 -16.39 9.76 -14.36
CA ILE A 231 -16.61 11.15 -13.92
C ILE A 231 -15.28 11.89 -13.77
N VAL A 232 -14.30 11.29 -13.08
CA VAL A 232 -12.98 11.88 -12.87
C VAL A 232 -12.25 12.11 -14.19
N GLY A 233 -12.24 11.11 -15.08
CA GLY A 233 -11.61 11.23 -16.39
C GLY A 233 -12.25 12.30 -17.27
N CYS A 234 -13.58 12.39 -17.30
CA CYS A 234 -14.30 13.46 -18.00
C CYS A 234 -13.98 14.85 -17.40
N LEU A 235 -13.92 14.95 -16.07
CA LEU A 235 -13.57 16.18 -15.38
C LEU A 235 -12.16 16.66 -15.78
N ILE A 236 -11.18 15.77 -15.78
CA ILE A 236 -9.81 16.07 -16.21
C ILE A 236 -9.79 16.53 -17.66
N GLY A 237 -10.46 15.82 -18.56
CA GLY A 237 -10.55 16.22 -19.96
C GLY A 237 -11.20 17.58 -20.17
N ALA A 238 -12.26 17.89 -19.42
CA ALA A 238 -12.95 19.17 -19.48
C ALA A 238 -12.07 20.30 -18.90
N LEU A 239 -11.41 20.08 -17.77
CA LEU A 239 -10.47 21.05 -17.17
C LEU A 239 -9.26 21.33 -18.08
N ALA A 240 -8.78 20.32 -18.81
CA ALA A 240 -7.74 20.49 -19.82
C ALA A 240 -8.25 21.12 -21.13
N GLN A 241 -9.53 21.56 -21.18
CA GLN A 241 -10.19 22.17 -22.32
C GLN A 241 -10.11 21.36 -23.63
N LEU A 242 -10.15 20.03 -23.50
CA LEU A 242 -10.10 19.13 -24.65
C LEU A 242 -11.45 19.08 -25.39
N ASP A 243 -11.42 18.66 -26.65
CA ASP A 243 -12.66 18.42 -27.40
C ASP A 243 -13.50 17.28 -26.77
N ILE A 244 -14.81 17.31 -27.03
CA ILE A 244 -15.76 16.39 -26.38
C ILE A 244 -15.43 14.92 -26.60
N LYS A 245 -14.86 14.55 -27.76
CA LYS A 245 -14.48 13.15 -28.04
C LYS A 245 -13.35 12.71 -27.12
N LYS A 246 -12.35 13.56 -26.92
CA LYS A 246 -11.23 13.28 -25.99
C LYS A 246 -11.70 13.27 -24.54
N VAL A 247 -12.60 14.19 -24.15
CA VAL A 247 -13.22 14.20 -22.82
C VAL A 247 -13.90 12.86 -22.51
N LEU A 248 -14.76 12.38 -23.41
CA LEU A 248 -15.46 11.11 -23.25
C LEU A 248 -14.48 9.92 -23.27
N PHE A 249 -13.48 9.95 -24.13
CA PHE A 249 -12.44 8.92 -24.19
C PHE A 249 -11.64 8.83 -22.89
N LEU A 250 -11.23 9.99 -22.31
CA LEU A 250 -10.55 10.02 -21.01
C LEU A 250 -11.46 9.52 -19.89
N GLY A 251 -12.76 9.84 -19.94
CA GLY A 251 -13.75 9.29 -19.02
C GLY A 251 -13.72 7.76 -19.03
N VAL A 252 -13.94 7.14 -20.21
CA VAL A 252 -13.94 5.67 -20.33
C VAL A 252 -12.58 5.08 -19.96
N THR A 253 -11.49 5.76 -20.29
CA THR A 253 -10.13 5.30 -19.95
C THR A 253 -9.90 5.27 -18.44
N MET A 254 -10.28 6.33 -17.71
CA MET A 254 -10.17 6.34 -16.25
C MET A 254 -11.11 5.33 -15.60
N GLY A 255 -12.33 5.18 -16.12
CA GLY A 255 -13.23 4.10 -15.70
C GLY A 255 -12.60 2.72 -15.86
N ALA A 256 -11.94 2.48 -16.99
CA ALA A 256 -11.21 1.24 -17.23
C ALA A 256 -10.05 1.06 -16.22
N VAL A 257 -9.26 2.09 -15.96
CA VAL A 257 -8.18 2.05 -14.95
C VAL A 257 -8.74 1.66 -13.58
N MET A 258 -9.78 2.35 -13.12
CA MET A 258 -10.37 2.10 -11.78
C MET A 258 -11.06 0.73 -11.66
N GLU A 259 -11.57 0.17 -12.74
CA GLU A 259 -12.20 -1.15 -12.77
C GLU A 259 -11.18 -2.28 -12.92
N LEU A 260 -10.14 -2.10 -13.75
CA LEU A 260 -9.15 -3.14 -14.03
C LEU A 260 -8.16 -3.35 -12.88
N ILE A 261 -7.76 -2.29 -12.15
CA ILE A 261 -6.84 -2.41 -11.01
C ILE A 261 -7.34 -3.45 -9.99
N PRO A 262 -8.58 -3.38 -9.44
CA PRO A 262 -9.07 -4.39 -8.52
C PRO A 262 -9.15 -5.80 -9.12
N ARG A 263 -9.52 -5.92 -10.40
CA ARG A 263 -9.59 -7.22 -11.09
C ARG A 263 -8.23 -7.87 -11.25
N ILE A 264 -7.21 -7.08 -11.60
CA ILE A 264 -5.83 -7.57 -11.68
C ILE A 264 -5.33 -7.96 -10.29
N THR A 265 -5.66 -7.16 -9.25
CA THR A 265 -5.35 -7.50 -7.85
C THR A 265 -5.92 -8.86 -7.46
N SER A 266 -7.12 -9.21 -7.94
CA SER A 266 -7.71 -10.51 -7.65
C SER A 266 -6.88 -11.69 -8.19
N LEU A 267 -6.13 -11.51 -9.28
CA LEU A 267 -5.21 -12.53 -9.79
C LEU A 267 -4.05 -12.79 -8.82
N PHE A 268 -3.50 -11.74 -8.21
CA PHE A 268 -2.49 -11.90 -7.15
C PHE A 268 -3.05 -12.68 -5.97
N ILE A 269 -4.25 -12.32 -5.49
CA ILE A 269 -4.93 -13.00 -4.38
C ILE A 269 -5.16 -14.47 -4.73
N GLU A 270 -5.63 -14.77 -5.93
CA GLU A 270 -5.85 -16.14 -6.40
C GLU A 270 -4.54 -16.93 -6.47
N GLY A 271 -3.46 -16.31 -6.94
CA GLY A 271 -2.14 -16.91 -6.97
C GLY A 271 -1.54 -17.16 -5.58
N LEU A 272 -1.71 -16.23 -4.65
CA LEU A 272 -1.13 -16.30 -3.31
C LEU A 272 -1.93 -17.18 -2.34
N LYS A 273 -3.25 -17.33 -2.57
CA LYS A 273 -4.16 -18.06 -1.68
C LYS A 273 -3.69 -19.50 -1.35
N PRO A 274 -3.28 -20.36 -2.31
CA PRO A 274 -2.81 -21.71 -1.99
C PRO A 274 -1.57 -21.72 -1.09
N ILE A 275 -0.68 -20.74 -1.26
CA ILE A 275 0.54 -20.58 -0.46
C ILE A 275 0.15 -20.15 0.97
N ALA A 276 -0.74 -19.16 1.11
CA ALA A 276 -1.24 -18.68 2.39
C ALA A 276 -1.95 -19.78 3.18
N GLU A 277 -2.85 -20.54 2.55
CA GLU A 277 -3.58 -21.67 3.17
C GLU A 277 -2.61 -22.75 3.67
N LYS A 278 -1.62 -23.13 2.85
CA LYS A 278 -0.64 -24.14 3.24
C LYS A 278 0.27 -23.66 4.36
N THR A 279 0.70 -22.40 4.32
CA THR A 279 1.49 -21.80 5.41
C THR A 279 0.68 -21.77 6.71
N GLN A 280 -0.60 -21.42 6.66
CA GLN A 280 -1.49 -21.45 7.83
C GLN A 280 -1.60 -22.86 8.43
N GLU A 281 -1.71 -23.89 7.59
CA GLU A 281 -1.73 -25.29 8.04
C GLU A 281 -0.41 -25.66 8.79
N VAL A 282 0.74 -25.33 8.19
CA VAL A 282 2.07 -25.59 8.79
C VAL A 282 2.23 -24.83 10.11
N VAL A 283 1.80 -23.58 10.17
CA VAL A 283 1.87 -22.77 11.40
C VAL A 283 1.00 -23.35 12.49
N LYS A 284 -0.25 -23.72 12.20
CA LYS A 284 -1.14 -24.38 13.19
C LYS A 284 -0.53 -25.65 13.76
N GLN A 285 0.10 -26.47 12.92
CA GLN A 285 0.76 -27.72 13.37
C GLN A 285 1.99 -27.45 14.26
N LYS A 286 2.83 -26.48 13.90
CA LYS A 286 4.10 -26.20 14.62
C LYS A 286 3.92 -25.39 15.91
N PHE A 287 2.90 -24.53 15.97
CA PHE A 287 2.63 -23.63 17.10
C PHE A 287 1.38 -24.02 17.89
N ASN A 288 0.98 -25.30 17.84
CA ASN A 288 -0.20 -25.79 18.52
C ASN A 288 -0.15 -25.44 20.03
N GLY A 289 -1.23 -24.82 20.53
CA GLY A 289 -1.35 -24.35 21.91
C GLY A 289 -0.80 -22.95 22.21
N LYS A 290 -0.19 -22.25 21.24
CA LYS A 290 0.22 -20.84 21.40
C LYS A 290 -0.77 -19.92 20.71
N LYS A 291 -1.07 -18.75 21.32
CA LYS A 291 -1.86 -17.68 20.68
C LYS A 291 -1.01 -17.04 19.56
N VAL A 292 -1.26 -17.45 18.32
CA VAL A 292 -0.59 -16.95 17.12
C VAL A 292 -1.64 -16.34 16.20
N TYR A 293 -1.35 -15.17 15.65
CA TYR A 293 -2.19 -14.50 14.67
C TYR A 293 -1.69 -14.78 13.25
N ILE A 294 -2.61 -14.95 12.33
CA ILE A 294 -2.32 -15.05 10.91
C ILE A 294 -2.37 -13.64 10.32
N GLY A 295 -1.23 -13.15 9.85
CA GLY A 295 -1.10 -11.85 9.22
C GLY A 295 -1.66 -11.85 7.80
N MET A 296 -2.69 -11.06 7.56
CA MET A 296 -3.38 -10.93 6.27
C MET A 296 -3.35 -9.49 5.76
N SER A 297 -3.61 -9.29 4.47
CA SER A 297 -3.88 -7.98 3.89
C SER A 297 -5.21 -7.41 4.39
N PRO A 298 -5.35 -6.10 4.53
CA PRO A 298 -6.63 -5.45 4.82
C PRO A 298 -7.69 -5.69 3.73
N ALA A 299 -7.32 -6.24 2.57
CA ALA A 299 -8.23 -6.63 1.51
C ALA A 299 -9.41 -7.50 1.97
N VAL A 300 -9.22 -8.28 3.04
CA VAL A 300 -10.26 -9.16 3.60
C VAL A 300 -11.47 -8.39 4.15
N VAL A 301 -11.33 -7.09 4.48
CA VAL A 301 -12.40 -6.26 5.08
C VAL A 301 -12.69 -4.97 4.32
N ILE A 302 -12.09 -4.72 3.16
CA ILE A 302 -12.34 -3.48 2.38
C ILE A 302 -13.80 -3.32 1.94
N GLY A 303 -14.54 -4.42 1.82
CA GLY A 303 -15.96 -4.42 1.46
C GLY A 303 -16.91 -3.96 2.56
N HIS A 304 -16.41 -3.62 3.77
CA HIS A 304 -17.24 -3.14 4.86
C HIS A 304 -18.00 -1.84 4.49
N PRO A 305 -19.31 -1.71 4.78
CA PRO A 305 -20.13 -0.58 4.34
C PRO A 305 -19.54 0.78 4.69
N THR A 306 -19.03 0.96 5.91
CA THR A 306 -18.41 2.22 6.34
C THR A 306 -17.13 2.53 5.54
N THR A 307 -16.28 1.52 5.27
CA THR A 307 -15.10 1.70 4.41
C THR A 307 -15.50 2.22 3.04
N LEU A 308 -16.49 1.60 2.42
CA LEU A 308 -16.94 1.97 1.08
C LEU A 308 -17.50 3.41 1.07
N VAL A 309 -18.41 3.73 2.00
CA VAL A 309 -19.04 5.05 2.07
C VAL A 309 -18.02 6.16 2.33
N VAL A 310 -17.11 5.96 3.30
CA VAL A 310 -16.10 6.98 3.63
C VAL A 310 -15.12 7.16 2.48
N SER A 311 -14.67 6.08 1.84
CA SER A 311 -13.79 6.15 0.68
C SER A 311 -14.44 6.93 -0.47
N LEU A 312 -15.71 6.65 -0.77
CA LEU A 312 -16.46 7.33 -1.83
C LEU A 312 -16.63 8.83 -1.55
N LEU A 313 -16.92 9.18 -0.29
CA LEU A 313 -17.03 10.60 0.11
C LEU A 313 -15.69 11.33 0.03
N LEU A 314 -14.57 10.64 0.32
CA LEU A 314 -13.25 11.23 0.32
C LEU A 314 -12.62 11.37 -1.08
N ILE A 315 -13.06 10.61 -2.08
CA ILE A 315 -12.53 10.73 -3.45
C ILE A 315 -12.65 12.19 -3.97
N PRO A 316 -13.83 12.82 -4.04
CA PRO A 316 -13.91 14.20 -4.51
C PRO A 316 -13.21 15.19 -3.59
N VAL A 317 -13.17 14.91 -2.29
CA VAL A 317 -12.46 15.73 -1.31
C VAL A 317 -10.96 15.66 -1.49
N ALA A 318 -10.41 14.47 -1.77
CA ALA A 318 -8.98 14.28 -2.06
C ALA A 318 -8.55 15.08 -3.30
N LEU A 319 -9.37 15.09 -4.35
CA LEU A 319 -9.14 15.90 -5.54
C LEU A 319 -9.17 17.40 -5.21
N GLY A 320 -10.15 17.86 -4.43
CA GLY A 320 -10.24 19.25 -3.97
C GLY A 320 -9.03 19.63 -3.11
N LEU A 321 -8.65 18.81 -2.14
CA LEU A 321 -7.46 19.02 -1.31
C LEU A 321 -6.19 19.13 -2.15
N ALA A 322 -6.03 18.26 -3.15
CA ALA A 322 -4.85 18.24 -4.01
C ALA A 322 -4.65 19.57 -4.74
N VAL A 323 -5.74 20.29 -5.05
CA VAL A 323 -5.70 21.60 -5.71
C VAL A 323 -5.50 22.75 -4.72
N VAL A 324 -6.12 22.69 -3.52
CA VAL A 324 -6.14 23.83 -2.60
C VAL A 324 -5.00 23.82 -1.57
N LEU A 325 -4.36 22.67 -1.34
CA LEU A 325 -3.27 22.57 -0.35
C LEU A 325 -2.00 23.27 -0.87
N PRO A 326 -1.50 24.32 -0.16
CA PRO A 326 -0.30 25.03 -0.57
C PRO A 326 0.93 24.14 -0.62
N GLY A 327 1.68 24.19 -1.72
CA GLY A 327 2.91 23.41 -1.88
C GLY A 327 2.70 21.92 -2.22
N ASN A 328 1.47 21.43 -2.27
CA ASN A 328 1.20 20.11 -2.82
C ASN A 328 1.43 20.12 -4.34
N GLN A 329 2.10 19.08 -4.84
CA GLN A 329 2.41 18.91 -6.28
C GLN A 329 1.77 17.65 -6.89
N PHE A 330 0.97 16.93 -6.13
CA PHE A 330 0.41 15.63 -6.50
C PHE A 330 -1.11 15.70 -6.65
N LEU A 331 -1.63 15.20 -7.76
CA LEU A 331 -3.06 15.00 -7.98
C LEU A 331 -3.37 13.51 -8.01
N PRO A 332 -4.13 12.96 -7.04
CA PRO A 332 -4.45 11.54 -7.02
C PRO A 332 -5.41 11.16 -8.16
N LEU A 333 -5.09 10.09 -8.89
CA LEU A 333 -5.87 9.51 -9.99
C LEU A 333 -5.99 8.00 -9.83
N ALA A 334 -4.91 7.25 -10.15
CA ALA A 334 -4.86 5.80 -10.01
C ALA A 334 -4.94 5.38 -8.54
N SER A 335 -4.31 6.16 -7.65
CA SER A 335 -4.34 5.93 -6.20
C SER A 335 -5.73 6.03 -5.59
N LEU A 336 -6.70 6.67 -6.25
CA LEU A 336 -8.09 6.68 -5.80
C LEU A 336 -8.69 5.27 -5.70
N ALA A 337 -8.24 4.33 -6.55
CA ALA A 337 -8.62 2.94 -6.47
C ALA A 337 -8.10 2.22 -5.20
N GLY A 338 -7.05 2.75 -4.57
CA GLY A 338 -6.47 2.27 -3.33
C GLY A 338 -7.07 2.87 -2.05
N MET A 339 -7.96 3.87 -2.17
CA MET A 339 -8.52 4.61 -1.03
C MET A 339 -9.17 3.70 0.03
N PHE A 340 -9.77 2.61 -0.39
CA PHE A 340 -10.44 1.64 0.48
C PHE A 340 -9.49 0.96 1.47
N TYR A 341 -8.20 0.87 1.19
CA TYR A 341 -7.19 0.27 2.05
C TYR A 341 -6.77 1.13 3.24
N LEU A 342 -7.16 2.41 3.25
CA LEU A 342 -6.84 3.34 4.33
C LEU A 342 -7.60 3.00 5.63
N PHE A 343 -8.87 2.58 5.51
CA PHE A 343 -9.81 2.54 6.64
C PHE A 343 -9.89 1.23 7.44
N PRO A 344 -9.52 0.04 6.93
CA PRO A 344 -9.68 -1.22 7.64
C PRO A 344 -9.16 -1.22 9.08
N MET A 345 -8.04 -0.52 9.34
CA MET A 345 -7.48 -0.40 10.69
C MET A 345 -7.93 0.87 11.45
N VAL A 346 -8.64 1.80 10.80
CA VAL A 346 -9.25 2.97 11.43
C VAL A 346 -10.59 2.61 12.08
N LEU A 347 -11.41 1.80 11.38
CA LEU A 347 -12.77 1.44 11.82
C LEU A 347 -12.84 0.79 13.20
N PRO A 348 -11.96 -0.12 13.61
CA PRO A 348 -11.95 -0.67 14.96
C PRO A 348 -11.84 0.39 16.06
N PHE A 349 -11.16 1.50 15.78
CA PHE A 349 -10.96 2.60 16.75
C PHE A 349 -12.05 3.66 16.69
N THR A 350 -12.74 3.81 15.56
CA THR A 350 -13.90 4.71 15.42
C THR A 350 -15.23 4.00 15.71
N LYS A 351 -15.20 2.69 15.95
CA LYS A 351 -16.38 1.83 16.10
C LYS A 351 -17.34 1.96 14.91
N GLY A 352 -16.77 2.13 13.70
CA GLY A 352 -17.54 2.28 12.47
C GLY A 352 -18.28 3.61 12.29
N ASN A 353 -18.05 4.61 13.16
CA ASN A 353 -18.66 5.93 12.99
C ASN A 353 -18.16 6.60 11.71
N VAL A 354 -19.05 6.83 10.75
CA VAL A 354 -18.75 7.38 9.43
C VAL A 354 -18.13 8.78 9.53
N VAL A 355 -18.69 9.66 10.38
CA VAL A 355 -18.23 11.06 10.50
C VAL A 355 -16.83 11.12 11.10
N LYS A 356 -16.57 10.35 12.17
CA LYS A 356 -15.22 10.23 12.74
C LYS A 356 -14.20 9.70 11.74
N THR A 357 -14.56 8.61 11.05
CA THR A 357 -13.68 7.96 10.08
C THR A 357 -13.38 8.90 8.92
N PHE A 358 -14.39 9.67 8.46
CA PHE A 358 -14.22 10.69 7.43
C PHE A 358 -13.24 11.78 7.84
N ILE A 359 -13.38 12.35 9.06
CA ILE A 359 -12.48 13.40 9.55
C ILE A 359 -11.04 12.88 9.69
N ILE A 360 -10.88 11.66 10.22
CA ILE A 360 -9.55 11.03 10.32
C ILE A 360 -8.95 10.83 8.92
N GLY A 361 -9.74 10.32 7.97
CA GLY A 361 -9.32 10.14 6.59
C GLY A 361 -8.94 11.46 5.91
N LEU A 362 -9.71 12.53 6.14
CA LEU A 362 -9.43 13.87 5.62
C LEU A 362 -8.06 14.37 6.08
N VAL A 363 -7.76 14.27 7.38
CA VAL A 363 -6.47 14.70 7.94
C VAL A 363 -5.33 13.81 7.43
N ALA A 364 -5.54 12.48 7.41
CA ALA A 364 -4.56 11.54 6.89
C ALA A 364 -4.22 11.79 5.42
N LEU A 365 -5.22 12.08 4.59
CA LEU A 365 -5.03 12.43 3.18
C LEU A 365 -4.30 13.76 3.00
N ALA A 366 -4.68 14.80 3.75
CA ALA A 366 -4.00 16.09 3.67
C ALA A 366 -2.50 15.97 3.98
N ILE A 367 -2.14 15.23 5.03
CA ILE A 367 -0.74 14.96 5.39
C ILE A 367 -0.09 14.03 4.34
N GLY A 368 -0.82 13.02 3.87
CA GLY A 368 -0.33 12.07 2.88
C GLY A 368 0.03 12.70 1.55
N LEU A 369 -0.73 13.70 1.09
CA LEU A 369 -0.42 14.47 -0.13
C LEU A 369 0.95 15.16 -0.04
N TYR A 370 1.28 15.74 1.14
CA TYR A 370 2.60 16.31 1.38
C TYR A 370 3.70 15.24 1.41
N PHE A 371 3.44 14.08 2.00
CA PHE A 371 4.42 12.98 2.02
C PHE A 371 4.72 12.48 0.60
N VAL A 372 3.70 12.34 -0.24
CA VAL A 372 3.89 11.96 -1.65
C VAL A 372 4.73 12.98 -2.39
N THR A 373 4.40 14.26 -2.26
CA THR A 373 5.16 15.36 -2.87
C THR A 373 6.63 15.35 -2.44
N ASP A 374 6.87 15.15 -1.15
CA ASP A 374 8.24 15.13 -0.58
C ASP A 374 9.05 13.89 -0.97
N MET A 375 8.40 12.75 -1.18
CA MET A 375 9.07 11.51 -1.60
C MET A 375 9.18 11.36 -3.13
N ALA A 376 8.53 12.21 -3.90
CA ALA A 376 8.46 12.09 -5.35
C ALA A 376 9.84 12.04 -6.04
N PRO A 377 10.85 12.85 -5.67
CA PRO A 377 12.18 12.74 -6.27
C PRO A 377 12.81 11.36 -6.08
N ALA A 378 12.71 10.79 -4.88
CA ALA A 378 13.26 9.48 -4.55
C ALA A 378 12.51 8.33 -5.26
N PHE A 379 11.19 8.43 -5.35
CA PHE A 379 10.37 7.51 -6.14
C PHE A 379 10.76 7.57 -7.62
N THR A 380 10.93 8.78 -8.17
CA THR A 380 11.29 9.02 -9.56
C THR A 380 12.63 8.38 -9.89
N GLN A 381 13.65 8.56 -9.05
CA GLN A 381 14.96 7.93 -9.23
C GLN A 381 14.83 6.40 -9.28
N ALA A 382 14.09 5.81 -8.35
CA ALA A 382 13.86 4.37 -8.31
C ALA A 382 13.13 3.87 -9.58
N ALA A 383 12.07 4.55 -10.00
CA ALA A 383 11.28 4.17 -11.16
C ALA A 383 12.07 4.29 -12.46
N GLN A 384 12.82 5.38 -12.66
CA GLN A 384 13.66 5.59 -13.84
C GLN A 384 14.73 4.51 -13.95
N THR A 385 15.44 4.20 -12.86
CA THR A 385 16.45 3.13 -12.85
C THR A 385 15.83 1.78 -13.19
N VAL A 386 14.68 1.46 -12.64
CA VAL A 386 13.95 0.20 -12.94
C VAL A 386 13.53 0.17 -14.41
N PHE A 387 13.00 1.28 -14.95
CA PHE A 387 12.59 1.35 -16.33
C PHE A 387 13.76 1.15 -17.29
N GLU A 388 14.92 1.80 -17.02
CA GLU A 388 16.14 1.64 -17.80
C GLU A 388 16.68 0.20 -17.78
N GLN A 389 16.60 -0.47 -16.64
CA GLN A 389 17.12 -1.84 -16.48
C GLN A 389 16.19 -2.91 -17.06
N THR A 390 14.88 -2.74 -16.98
CA THR A 390 13.90 -3.80 -17.27
C THR A 390 12.98 -3.49 -18.44
N GLY A 391 12.83 -2.21 -18.81
CA GLY A 391 11.83 -1.76 -19.78
C GLY A 391 10.39 -1.89 -19.28
N ASP A 392 10.19 -2.09 -17.97
CA ASP A 392 8.86 -2.28 -17.38
C ASP A 392 8.02 -1.00 -17.48
N LYS A 393 6.96 -1.06 -18.28
CA LYS A 393 6.05 0.08 -18.51
C LYS A 393 5.34 0.58 -17.25
N ALA A 394 5.27 -0.22 -16.19
CA ALA A 394 4.77 0.23 -14.91
C ALA A 394 5.67 1.29 -14.25
N ALA A 395 6.94 1.35 -14.60
CA ALA A 395 7.92 2.33 -14.13
C ALA A 395 8.12 3.53 -15.07
N ASP A 396 7.42 3.58 -16.21
CA ASP A 396 7.53 4.63 -17.23
C ASP A 396 6.79 5.91 -16.81
N ILE A 397 7.51 6.87 -16.25
CA ILE A 397 6.96 8.17 -15.82
C ILE A 397 6.77 9.09 -17.03
N PRO A 398 5.61 9.77 -17.16
CA PRO A 398 5.39 10.72 -18.23
C PRO A 398 6.43 11.85 -18.23
N GLN A 399 6.86 12.26 -19.44
CA GLN A 399 7.86 13.32 -19.60
C GLN A 399 7.44 14.62 -18.92
N GLY A 400 8.33 15.21 -18.15
CA GLY A 400 8.12 16.48 -17.44
C GLY A 400 7.46 16.32 -16.06
N PHE A 401 7.23 15.09 -15.61
CA PHE A 401 6.72 14.78 -14.27
C PHE A 401 7.76 14.01 -13.45
N GLU A 402 7.60 14.12 -12.13
CA GLU A 402 8.08 13.15 -11.15
C GLU A 402 7.01 12.10 -10.94
N GLY A 403 7.38 10.91 -10.48
CA GLY A 403 6.44 9.85 -10.13
C GLY A 403 6.05 9.87 -8.66
N GLY A 404 4.83 9.46 -8.36
CA GLY A 404 4.35 9.29 -7.00
C GLY A 404 3.21 8.29 -6.91
N ALA A 405 2.87 7.86 -5.71
CA ALA A 405 1.70 7.04 -5.43
C ALA A 405 1.21 7.33 -4.01
N LEU A 406 -0.11 7.51 -3.86
CA LEU A 406 -0.71 7.87 -2.57
C LEU A 406 -0.57 6.75 -1.54
N ASP A 407 -0.70 5.50 -1.97
CA ASP A 407 -0.83 4.36 -1.07
C ASP A 407 0.27 4.25 -0.03
N PHE A 408 1.50 4.01 -0.47
CA PHE A 408 2.59 3.82 0.48
C PHE A 408 3.39 5.09 0.75
N ALA A 409 3.60 5.94 -0.25
CA ALA A 409 4.32 7.20 -0.06
C ALA A 409 3.61 8.15 0.92
N SER A 410 2.29 8.02 1.09
CA SER A 410 1.53 8.73 2.12
C SER A 410 1.60 8.08 3.51
N SER A 411 2.24 6.91 3.63
CA SER A 411 2.38 6.18 4.89
C SER A 411 3.29 6.91 5.86
N LEU A 412 2.81 7.17 7.07
CA LEU A 412 3.63 7.78 8.13
C LEU A 412 4.89 6.97 8.42
N PHE A 413 4.78 5.63 8.49
CA PHE A 413 5.94 4.77 8.77
C PHE A 413 6.98 4.88 7.66
N GLY A 414 6.55 4.80 6.40
CA GLY A 414 7.44 4.92 5.25
C GLY A 414 8.13 6.29 5.20
N TRP A 415 7.36 7.35 5.37
CA TRP A 415 7.91 8.71 5.33
C TRP A 415 8.90 8.99 6.46
N VAL A 416 8.60 8.59 7.71
CA VAL A 416 9.53 8.76 8.85
C VAL A 416 10.83 7.99 8.63
N ILE A 417 10.74 6.72 8.19
CA ILE A 417 11.94 5.91 7.91
C ILE A 417 12.76 6.55 6.79
N TYR A 418 12.12 6.97 5.70
CA TYR A 418 12.77 7.69 4.61
C TYR A 418 13.52 8.93 5.11
N LYS A 419 12.85 9.80 5.89
CA LYS A 419 13.49 11.02 6.43
C LYS A 419 14.65 10.70 7.36
N CYS A 420 14.52 9.71 8.23
CA CYS A 420 15.61 9.30 9.11
C CYS A 420 16.83 8.80 8.33
N VAL A 421 16.60 7.99 7.28
CA VAL A 421 17.69 7.44 6.47
C VAL A 421 18.30 8.51 5.56
N ALA A 422 17.48 9.25 4.81
CA ALA A 422 17.95 10.17 3.79
C ALA A 422 18.61 11.45 4.35
N TYR A 423 18.16 11.95 5.52
CA TYR A 423 18.60 13.23 6.05
C TYR A 423 19.42 13.12 7.34
N LEU A 424 19.23 12.07 8.14
CA LEU A 424 19.95 11.86 9.39
C LEU A 424 20.96 10.71 9.32
N GLU A 425 20.98 9.97 8.23
CA GLU A 425 21.92 8.89 7.95
C GLU A 425 22.15 7.95 9.17
N TRP A 426 23.38 7.82 9.64
CA TRP A 426 23.72 6.95 10.77
C TRP A 426 23.05 7.37 12.09
N ILE A 427 22.79 8.66 12.30
CA ILE A 427 22.04 9.13 13.47
C ILE A 427 20.60 8.65 13.37
N GLY A 428 19.98 8.81 12.19
CA GLY A 428 18.64 8.33 11.92
C GLY A 428 18.53 6.81 12.06
N ALA A 429 19.51 6.06 11.57
CA ALA A 429 19.59 4.61 11.76
C ALA A 429 19.67 4.23 13.24
N GLY A 430 20.48 4.95 14.03
CA GLY A 430 20.57 4.75 15.47
C GLY A 430 19.23 4.98 16.18
N VAL A 431 18.55 6.09 15.87
CA VAL A 431 17.22 6.42 16.42
C VAL A 431 16.19 5.35 16.04
N LEU A 432 16.10 4.98 14.76
CA LEU A 432 15.19 3.96 14.29
C LEU A 432 15.46 2.60 14.95
N THR A 433 16.73 2.23 15.13
CA THR A 433 17.14 0.98 15.81
C THR A 433 16.67 0.98 17.25
N VAL A 434 16.92 2.06 18.00
CA VAL A 434 16.52 2.17 19.41
C VAL A 434 15.01 2.09 19.57
N ILE A 435 14.24 2.82 18.73
CA ILE A 435 12.78 2.79 18.75
C ILE A 435 12.27 1.38 18.40
N THR A 436 12.80 0.78 17.34
CA THR A 436 12.36 -0.55 16.88
C THR A 436 12.64 -1.63 17.92
N LEU A 437 13.86 -1.65 18.51
CA LEU A 437 14.21 -2.57 19.57
C LEU A 437 13.37 -2.34 20.82
N GLY A 438 13.13 -1.09 21.18
CA GLY A 438 12.24 -0.73 22.30
C GLY A 438 10.83 -1.26 22.10
N MET A 439 10.27 -1.11 20.89
CA MET A 439 8.95 -1.68 20.53
C MET A 439 8.95 -3.21 20.62
N VAL A 440 9.98 -3.87 20.11
CA VAL A 440 10.12 -5.35 20.16
C VAL A 440 10.17 -5.85 21.59
N VAL A 441 11.02 -5.24 22.44
CA VAL A 441 11.16 -5.60 23.86
C VAL A 441 9.83 -5.39 24.60
N TRP A 442 9.20 -4.24 24.40
CA TRP A 442 7.93 -3.93 25.02
C TRP A 442 6.83 -4.93 24.59
N ASN A 443 6.74 -5.25 23.29
CA ASN A 443 5.78 -6.24 22.78
C ASN A 443 6.02 -7.62 23.37
N ARG A 444 7.29 -8.05 23.47
CA ARG A 444 7.65 -9.31 24.13
C ARG A 444 7.21 -9.36 25.59
N MET A 445 7.43 -8.26 26.35
CA MET A 445 6.99 -8.17 27.74
C MET A 445 5.47 -8.25 27.86
N ARG A 446 4.72 -7.60 26.95
CA ARG A 446 3.27 -7.68 26.87
C ARG A 446 2.80 -9.11 26.59
N ILE A 447 3.38 -9.76 25.57
CA ILE A 447 3.09 -11.14 25.19
C ILE A 447 3.35 -12.11 26.34
N ALA A 448 4.42 -11.89 27.11
CA ALA A 448 4.77 -12.74 28.25
C ALA A 448 3.78 -12.60 29.43
N LYS A 449 3.15 -11.44 29.60
CA LYS A 449 2.11 -11.21 30.65
C LYS A 449 0.76 -11.85 30.30
N ASP A 450 0.49 -12.09 29.03
CA ASP A 450 -0.76 -12.71 28.56
C ASP A 450 -0.72 -14.26 28.59
N LYS A 451 0.39 -14.85 29.04
CA LYS A 451 0.58 -16.30 29.25
C LYS A 451 0.17 -16.68 30.66
#